data_ba7d56a37b471afe6dd726db84f84842
#
_entry.id   ba7d56a37b471afe6dd726db84f84842
#
_cell.length_a   1.000
_cell.length_b   1.000
_cell.length_c   1.000
_cell.angle_alpha   90.00
_cell.angle_beta   90.00
_cell.angle_gamma   90.00
#
_symmetry.space_group_name_H-M   'P 1'
#
loop_
_entity.id
_entity.type
_entity.pdbx_description
1 polymer ?
#
loop_
_entity_poly.entity_id
_entity_poly.type
_entity_poly.pdbx_seq_one_letter_code
_entity_poly.pdbx_strand_id
1 'polypeptide(L)'
;MVKNPTIERLRITLVDGFCGGGAFDLDGARVDGTPFLLLQAVENAEKRLNENKDKKLTIDAQFHFVDVEKSAIDHLKHELFQRGYLSRIGKDIFLHNEMFENIVESIQGSIAARTRGGAGRSLFLLDQKGYTGVPLRAIRSIFKQFEKAECILTFAIDWLIGYISERPEWAAGVTKLQLSPGQIKEILDLKNAKATRYAIQHILLDHIQQNTNAQFATPFFIRSQEAKKNLWLVHLSQHAKARNVMVDSHWAVKNHSIHQGYGGLEINGFDPRYDPANTPDFMFAEHERQIMHNRLQTDIARRLRDTYGHDPVHYGTFINAIANETPARLSDIDQVISALAAEREIQIRNHNGNEKRVLKPALSDHIMINRQDRFSFHMR
;
A
#
# COMPACT_ATOMS: atom_id res chain seq x y z
N MET A 1 2.24 6.46 -13.94
CA MET A 1 2.76 7.03 -15.21
C MET A 1 1.64 7.69 -15.96
N VAL A 2 1.82 8.94 -16.38
CA VAL A 2 0.88 9.62 -17.26
C VAL A 2 1.12 9.09 -18.68
N LYS A 3 0.32 8.10 -19.09
CA LYS A 3 0.43 7.52 -20.46
C LYS A 3 -0.37 8.30 -21.52
N ASN A 4 -1.17 9.27 -21.10
CA ASN A 4 -1.95 10.05 -22.06
C ASN A 4 -1.13 11.23 -22.59
N PRO A 5 -0.79 11.26 -23.90
CA PRO A 5 0.03 12.31 -24.48
C PRO A 5 -0.65 13.68 -24.51
N THR A 6 -1.95 13.74 -24.23
CA THR A 6 -2.74 15.00 -24.24
C THR A 6 -2.73 15.74 -22.89
N ILE A 7 -2.24 15.11 -21.80
CA ILE A 7 -2.21 15.76 -20.50
C ILE A 7 -1.00 16.70 -20.43
N GLU A 8 -1.25 17.99 -20.36
CA GLU A 8 -0.23 19.05 -20.20
C GLU A 8 0.04 19.41 -18.74
N ARG A 9 -0.93 19.16 -17.87
CA ARG A 9 -0.84 19.53 -16.45
C ARG A 9 -1.35 18.41 -15.55
N LEU A 10 -0.54 17.94 -14.63
CA LEU A 10 -0.91 16.98 -13.60
C LEU A 10 -1.04 17.71 -12.25
N ARG A 11 -2.25 17.79 -11.70
CA ARG A 11 -2.46 18.32 -10.35
C ARG A 11 -2.34 17.22 -9.32
N ILE A 12 -1.59 17.50 -8.24
CA ILE A 12 -1.44 16.61 -7.08
C ILE A 12 -1.29 17.43 -5.81
N THR A 13 -1.85 16.93 -4.71
CA THR A 13 -1.59 17.46 -3.37
C THR A 13 -0.82 16.43 -2.56
N LEU A 14 0.27 16.86 -1.94
CA LEU A 14 1.13 16.05 -1.10
C LEU A 14 1.00 16.54 0.35
N VAL A 15 0.67 15.67 1.25
CA VAL A 15 0.44 15.99 2.66
C VAL A 15 1.38 15.13 3.49
N ASP A 16 2.21 15.78 4.29
CA ASP A 16 2.99 15.13 5.34
C ASP A 16 2.38 15.49 6.69
N GLY A 17 1.74 14.52 7.30
CA GLY A 17 0.98 14.72 8.54
C GLY A 17 1.82 14.83 9.80
N PHE A 18 3.13 14.56 9.72
CA PHE A 18 4.10 14.53 10.82
C PHE A 18 5.48 14.96 10.33
N CYS A 19 5.57 16.14 9.73
CA CYS A 19 6.68 16.54 8.87
C CYS A 19 8.01 16.80 9.62
N GLY A 20 7.98 16.97 10.91
CA GLY A 20 9.17 17.33 11.69
C GLY A 20 9.81 18.64 11.21
N GLY A 21 11.08 18.78 11.52
CA GLY A 21 11.88 19.98 11.16
C GLY A 21 12.45 19.97 9.74
N GLY A 22 12.14 18.99 8.91
CA GLY A 22 12.56 18.90 7.50
C GLY A 22 13.99 18.40 7.28
N ALA A 23 14.88 18.53 8.23
CA ALA A 23 16.23 17.98 8.19
C ALA A 23 16.68 17.58 9.61
N PHE A 24 17.58 16.61 9.69
CA PHE A 24 18.13 16.13 10.96
C PHE A 24 19.59 15.68 10.77
N ASP A 25 20.33 15.64 11.87
CA ASP A 25 21.69 15.10 11.89
C ASP A 25 21.67 13.62 12.22
N LEU A 26 22.32 12.82 11.41
CA LEU A 26 22.54 11.40 11.61
C LEU A 26 24.05 11.14 11.56
N ASP A 27 24.65 10.79 12.67
CA ASP A 27 26.08 10.49 12.79
C ASP A 27 26.99 11.60 12.20
N GLY A 28 26.62 12.87 12.38
CA GLY A 28 27.33 14.02 11.88
C GLY A 28 27.08 14.34 10.40
N ALA A 29 26.21 13.59 9.73
CA ALA A 29 25.75 13.87 8.39
C ALA A 29 24.35 14.47 8.43
N ARG A 30 24.15 15.58 7.69
CA ARG A 30 22.82 16.17 7.55
C ARG A 30 21.99 15.38 6.56
N VAL A 31 20.83 14.93 6.98
CA VAL A 31 19.89 14.10 6.20
C VAL A 31 18.60 14.86 5.97
N ASP A 32 18.10 14.81 4.74
CA ASP A 32 16.82 15.41 4.39
C ASP A 32 15.65 14.58 4.94
N GLY A 33 14.73 15.29 5.60
CA GLY A 33 13.45 14.73 6.01
C GLY A 33 12.43 14.70 4.87
N THR A 34 11.28 14.09 5.16
CA THR A 34 10.19 13.87 4.19
C THR A 34 9.76 15.13 3.42
N PRO A 35 9.69 16.34 4.02
CA PRO A 35 9.35 17.55 3.27
C PRO A 35 10.25 17.78 2.06
N PHE A 36 11.58 17.69 2.22
CA PHE A 36 12.51 17.90 1.12
C PHE A 36 12.53 16.75 0.14
N LEU A 37 12.37 15.52 0.62
CA LEU A 37 12.24 14.34 -0.24
C LEU A 37 11.02 14.47 -1.16
N LEU A 38 9.88 14.96 -0.67
CA LEU A 38 8.68 15.21 -1.48
C LEU A 38 8.87 16.31 -2.51
N LEU A 39 9.49 17.44 -2.13
CA LEU A 39 9.81 18.54 -3.06
C LEU A 39 10.71 18.05 -4.20
N GLN A 40 11.79 17.36 -3.85
CA GLN A 40 12.75 16.80 -4.82
C GLN A 40 12.11 15.71 -5.69
N ALA A 41 11.25 14.85 -5.11
CA ALA A 41 10.56 13.80 -5.86
C ALA A 41 9.67 14.38 -6.97
N VAL A 42 8.94 15.46 -6.68
CA VAL A 42 8.12 16.17 -7.70
C VAL A 42 8.97 16.78 -8.78
N GLU A 43 10.03 17.51 -8.42
CA GLU A 43 10.94 18.13 -9.37
C GLU A 43 11.63 17.10 -10.28
N ASN A 44 12.10 16.00 -9.69
CA ASN A 44 12.70 14.90 -10.43
C ASN A 44 11.70 14.16 -11.32
N ALA A 45 10.46 13.97 -10.84
CA ALA A 45 9.41 13.36 -11.65
C ALA A 45 9.06 14.24 -12.86
N GLU A 46 8.96 15.56 -12.69
CA GLU A 46 8.68 16.48 -13.80
C GLU A 46 9.81 16.45 -14.83
N LYS A 47 11.08 16.48 -14.40
CA LYS A 47 12.24 16.36 -15.30
C LYS A 47 12.18 15.05 -16.09
N ARG A 48 12.02 13.89 -15.42
CA ARG A 48 11.96 12.56 -16.06
C ARG A 48 10.77 12.42 -17.02
N LEU A 49 9.63 12.98 -16.68
CA LEU A 49 8.44 12.92 -17.54
C LEU A 49 8.60 13.76 -18.81
N ASN A 50 9.48 14.75 -18.79
CA ASN A 50 9.76 15.65 -19.88
C ASN A 50 11.03 15.30 -20.68
N GLU A 51 11.80 14.31 -20.22
CA GLU A 51 12.89 13.75 -21.01
C GLU A 51 12.35 13.19 -22.33
N ASN A 52 12.91 13.63 -23.45
CA ASN A 52 12.56 13.19 -24.80
C ASN A 52 11.07 13.45 -25.21
N LYS A 53 10.43 14.52 -24.70
CA LYS A 53 9.10 14.92 -25.11
C LYS A 53 9.09 16.32 -25.71
N ASP A 54 8.47 16.45 -26.90
CA ASP A 54 8.24 17.73 -27.55
C ASP A 54 7.23 18.58 -26.77
N LYS A 55 6.18 17.94 -26.25
CA LYS A 55 5.16 18.58 -25.44
C LYS A 55 5.43 18.35 -23.96
N LYS A 56 5.77 19.42 -23.25
CA LYS A 56 6.10 19.35 -21.83
C LYS A 56 4.86 19.23 -20.96
N LEU A 57 4.99 18.38 -19.91
CA LEU A 57 4.02 18.22 -18.85
C LEU A 57 4.48 19.00 -17.61
N THR A 58 3.59 19.77 -17.03
CA THR A 58 3.83 20.44 -15.74
C THR A 58 3.15 19.68 -14.60
N ILE A 59 3.89 19.46 -13.50
CA ILE A 59 3.32 18.94 -12.27
C ILE A 59 2.92 20.11 -11.38
N ASP A 60 1.61 20.39 -11.32
CA ASP A 60 1.02 21.39 -10.42
C ASP A 60 0.84 20.77 -9.03
N ALA A 61 1.91 20.75 -8.25
CA ALA A 61 1.94 20.20 -6.91
C ALA A 61 1.60 21.24 -5.85
N GLN A 62 0.88 20.81 -4.81
CA GLN A 62 0.67 21.57 -3.59
C GLN A 62 1.14 20.71 -2.41
N PHE A 63 1.79 21.32 -1.45
CA PHE A 63 2.37 20.66 -0.28
C PHE A 63 1.77 21.18 0.99
N HIS A 64 1.31 20.29 1.86
CA HIS A 64 0.89 20.60 3.22
C HIS A 64 1.80 19.85 4.19
N PHE A 65 2.54 20.59 5.00
CA PHE A 65 3.43 20.07 6.02
C PHE A 65 2.83 20.38 7.39
N VAL A 66 2.53 19.34 8.14
CA VAL A 66 1.81 19.42 9.41
C VAL A 66 2.70 18.86 10.52
N ASP A 67 2.84 19.60 11.61
CA ASP A 67 3.45 19.09 12.83
C ASP A 67 2.88 19.84 14.05
N VAL A 68 2.71 19.12 15.14
CA VAL A 68 2.20 19.69 16.40
C VAL A 68 3.27 20.54 17.10
N GLU A 69 4.54 20.21 16.89
CA GLU A 69 5.66 20.88 17.52
C GLU A 69 6.00 22.18 16.79
N LYS A 70 5.74 23.32 17.45
CA LYS A 70 6.04 24.64 16.88
C LYS A 70 7.51 24.80 16.49
N SER A 71 8.42 24.28 17.30
CA SER A 71 9.87 24.31 17.03
C SER A 71 10.24 23.57 15.75
N ALA A 72 9.57 22.46 15.44
CA ALA A 72 9.75 21.72 14.21
C ALA A 72 9.30 22.54 12.98
N ILE A 73 8.12 23.15 13.05
CA ILE A 73 7.62 24.02 11.98
C ILE A 73 8.50 25.25 11.77
N ASP A 74 8.98 25.89 12.85
CA ASP A 74 9.88 27.04 12.77
C ASP A 74 11.23 26.63 12.13
N HIS A 75 11.75 25.46 12.48
CA HIS A 75 12.97 24.89 11.87
C HIS A 75 12.75 24.57 10.39
N LEU A 76 11.66 23.90 10.03
CA LEU A 76 11.30 23.62 8.64
C LEU A 76 11.21 24.90 7.80
N LYS A 77 10.60 25.95 8.35
CA LYS A 77 10.50 27.25 7.68
C LYS A 77 11.90 27.86 7.43
N HIS A 78 12.80 27.76 8.40
CA HIS A 78 14.18 28.21 8.25
C HIS A 78 14.90 27.40 7.16
N GLU A 79 14.76 26.07 7.16
CA GLU A 79 15.35 25.19 6.14
C GLU A 79 14.83 25.52 4.74
N LEU A 80 13.53 25.75 4.59
CA LEU A 80 12.92 26.14 3.32
C LEU A 80 13.46 27.50 2.84
N PHE A 81 13.71 28.45 3.75
CA PHE A 81 14.36 29.71 3.43
C PHE A 81 15.77 29.50 2.91
N GLN A 82 16.61 28.75 3.62
CA GLN A 82 18.01 28.48 3.26
C GLN A 82 18.15 27.81 1.88
N ARG A 83 17.16 27.02 1.48
CA ARG A 83 17.15 26.28 0.21
C ARG A 83 16.38 26.98 -0.91
N GLY A 84 15.99 28.25 -0.72
CA GLY A 84 15.36 29.07 -1.76
C GLY A 84 13.86 28.82 -1.99
N TYR A 85 13.17 28.09 -1.09
CA TYR A 85 11.75 27.81 -1.21
C TYR A 85 10.84 28.88 -0.55
N LEU A 86 11.39 29.95 0.03
CA LEU A 86 10.62 30.96 0.78
C LEU A 86 9.45 31.55 -0.04
N SER A 87 9.68 31.86 -1.31
CA SER A 87 8.68 32.44 -2.20
C SER A 87 7.50 31.53 -2.51
N ARG A 88 7.60 30.24 -2.16
CA ARG A 88 6.56 29.22 -2.35
C ARG A 88 5.67 29.06 -1.10
N ILE A 89 6.15 29.51 0.06
CA ILE A 89 5.35 29.44 1.30
C ILE A 89 4.12 30.34 1.16
N GLY A 90 2.94 29.81 1.46
CA GLY A 90 1.65 30.47 1.29
C GLY A 90 1.10 30.46 -0.15
N LYS A 91 1.83 29.91 -1.12
CA LYS A 91 1.35 29.71 -2.50
C LYS A 91 1.05 28.25 -2.80
N ASP A 92 2.08 27.43 -2.76
CA ASP A 92 2.01 25.99 -3.01
C ASP A 92 2.65 25.14 -1.89
N ILE A 93 3.32 25.78 -0.92
CA ILE A 93 3.80 25.15 0.32
C ILE A 93 3.06 25.78 1.50
N PHE A 94 2.35 24.97 2.28
CA PHE A 94 1.58 25.37 3.44
C PHE A 94 2.13 24.66 4.68
N LEU A 95 2.45 25.45 5.71
CA LEU A 95 2.96 24.97 6.99
C LEU A 95 1.84 25.08 8.04
N HIS A 96 1.60 23.98 8.76
CA HIS A 96 0.54 23.90 9.77
C HIS A 96 1.13 23.46 11.10
N ASN A 97 1.03 24.32 12.12
CA ASN A 97 1.37 23.95 13.48
C ASN A 97 0.11 23.49 14.21
N GLU A 98 -0.29 22.25 13.98
CA GLU A 98 -1.54 21.67 14.48
C GLU A 98 -1.46 20.14 14.48
N MET A 99 -2.34 19.48 15.20
CA MET A 99 -2.54 18.02 15.09
C MET A 99 -3.17 17.69 13.74
N PHE A 100 -2.71 16.62 13.10
CA PHE A 100 -3.23 16.19 11.79
C PHE A 100 -4.76 15.99 11.82
N GLU A 101 -5.30 15.39 12.89
CA GLU A 101 -6.74 15.15 13.03
C GLU A 101 -7.59 16.43 13.04
N ASN A 102 -7.02 17.57 13.45
CA ASN A 102 -7.74 18.85 13.51
C ASN A 102 -7.69 19.61 12.18
N ILE A 103 -6.63 19.43 11.39
CA ILE A 103 -6.42 20.20 10.16
C ILE A 103 -6.86 19.44 8.89
N VAL A 104 -7.07 18.12 8.97
CA VAL A 104 -7.36 17.28 7.81
C VAL A 104 -8.56 17.75 6.99
N GLU A 105 -9.63 18.23 7.64
CA GLU A 105 -10.83 18.74 6.94
C GLU A 105 -10.52 20.01 6.13
N SER A 106 -9.71 20.92 6.68
CA SER A 106 -9.26 22.12 5.97
C SER A 106 -8.39 21.76 4.75
N ILE A 107 -7.49 20.77 4.89
CA ILE A 107 -6.69 20.26 3.78
C ILE A 107 -7.59 19.63 2.71
N GLN A 108 -8.60 18.85 3.11
CA GLN A 108 -9.57 18.28 2.17
C GLN A 108 -10.34 19.39 1.41
N GLY A 109 -10.71 20.47 2.08
CA GLY A 109 -11.29 21.65 1.47
C GLY A 109 -10.38 22.27 0.41
N SER A 110 -9.08 22.38 0.71
CA SER A 110 -8.07 22.88 -0.25
C SER A 110 -7.93 21.96 -1.47
N ILE A 111 -7.91 20.65 -1.28
CA ILE A 111 -7.84 19.66 -2.38
C ILE A 111 -9.10 19.79 -3.25
N ALA A 112 -10.29 19.86 -2.64
CA ALA A 112 -11.56 19.98 -3.35
C ALA A 112 -11.63 21.27 -4.20
N ALA A 113 -11.19 22.38 -3.64
CA ALA A 113 -11.17 23.68 -4.33
C ALA A 113 -10.26 23.66 -5.58
N ARG A 114 -9.12 22.95 -5.51
CA ARG A 114 -8.19 22.82 -6.64
C ARG A 114 -8.69 21.87 -7.74
N THR A 115 -9.49 20.89 -7.39
CA THR A 115 -9.86 19.81 -8.32
C THR A 115 -11.18 20.03 -9.02
N ARG A 116 -12.07 20.92 -8.54
CA ARG A 116 -13.37 21.32 -9.16
C ARG A 116 -14.04 20.17 -9.94
N GLY A 117 -14.46 19.13 -9.21
CA GLY A 117 -15.11 17.95 -9.80
C GLY A 117 -14.15 16.90 -10.36
N GLY A 118 -12.83 17.07 -10.20
CA GLY A 118 -11.83 16.07 -10.50
C GLY A 118 -11.64 15.07 -9.33
N ALA A 119 -10.91 14.01 -9.60
CA ALA A 119 -10.76 12.88 -8.69
C ALA A 119 -9.83 13.14 -7.46
N GLY A 120 -9.40 14.38 -7.21
CA GLY A 120 -8.65 14.79 -6.00
C GLY A 120 -7.37 13.99 -5.77
N ARG A 121 -6.46 13.92 -6.78
CA ARG A 121 -5.19 13.21 -6.57
C ARG A 121 -4.43 13.79 -5.40
N SER A 122 -4.22 12.98 -4.40
CA SER A 122 -3.51 13.35 -3.19
C SER A 122 -2.76 12.16 -2.61
N LEU A 123 -1.61 12.43 -2.01
CA LEU A 123 -0.84 11.45 -1.26
C LEU A 123 -0.65 11.98 0.15
N PHE A 124 -1.11 11.22 1.13
CA PHE A 124 -0.95 11.51 2.54
C PHE A 124 0.14 10.59 3.11
N LEU A 125 1.23 11.17 3.58
CA LEU A 125 2.25 10.49 4.36
C LEU A 125 1.95 10.74 5.82
N LEU A 126 1.63 9.67 6.54
CA LEU A 126 1.17 9.72 7.92
C LEU A 126 2.16 8.92 8.78
N ASP A 127 3.38 9.45 8.90
CA ASP A 127 4.48 8.86 9.68
C ASP A 127 4.33 9.18 11.17
N GLN A 128 3.29 8.61 11.76
CA GLN A 128 2.96 8.82 13.17
C GLN A 128 3.97 8.13 14.11
N LYS A 129 4.31 8.82 15.20
CA LYS A 129 5.07 8.21 16.28
C LYS A 129 4.18 7.23 17.05
N GLY A 130 4.37 5.92 16.81
CA GLY A 130 3.56 4.87 17.44
C GLY A 130 2.41 4.39 16.57
N TYR A 131 1.18 4.38 17.09
CA TYR A 131 -0.01 3.84 16.39
C TYR A 131 -1.31 4.62 16.69
N THR A 132 -1.26 5.74 17.39
CA THR A 132 -2.43 6.49 17.85
C THR A 132 -2.51 7.92 17.34
N GLY A 133 -1.55 8.39 16.55
CA GLY A 133 -1.51 9.75 16.04
C GLY A 133 -2.57 10.03 14.97
N VAL A 134 -2.97 9.00 14.22
CA VAL A 134 -3.94 9.12 13.12
C VAL A 134 -5.20 8.30 13.43
N PRO A 135 -6.34 8.94 13.67
CA PRO A 135 -7.61 8.22 13.78
C PRO A 135 -8.01 7.63 12.42
N LEU A 136 -8.41 6.35 12.36
CA LEU A 136 -8.83 5.71 11.10
C LEU A 136 -10.02 6.44 10.43
N ARG A 137 -10.88 7.09 11.22
CA ARG A 137 -11.96 7.94 10.71
C ARG A 137 -11.46 9.09 9.82
N ALA A 138 -10.29 9.65 10.10
CA ALA A 138 -9.71 10.72 9.27
C ALA A 138 -9.34 10.18 7.88
N ILE A 139 -8.71 9.01 7.81
CA ILE A 139 -8.41 8.34 6.53
C ILE A 139 -9.70 7.97 5.81
N ARG A 140 -10.70 7.46 6.54
CA ARG A 140 -12.02 7.16 5.95
C ARG A 140 -12.66 8.41 5.33
N SER A 141 -12.56 9.56 5.95
CA SER A 141 -13.12 10.81 5.40
C SER A 141 -12.42 11.21 4.11
N ILE A 142 -11.09 11.05 4.02
CA ILE A 142 -10.31 11.31 2.81
C ILE A 142 -10.79 10.39 1.66
N PHE A 143 -10.90 9.09 1.89
CA PHE A 143 -11.31 8.14 0.85
C PHE A 143 -12.77 8.24 0.45
N LYS A 144 -13.64 8.74 1.34
CA LYS A 144 -15.04 9.08 0.98
C LYS A 144 -15.11 10.22 -0.04
N GLN A 145 -14.21 11.18 0.07
CA GLN A 145 -14.25 12.40 -0.71
C GLN A 145 -13.42 12.31 -1.99
N PHE A 146 -12.30 11.56 -1.97
CA PHE A 146 -11.34 11.55 -3.06
C PHE A 146 -11.01 10.13 -3.53
N GLU A 147 -11.52 9.76 -4.70
CA GLU A 147 -11.29 8.45 -5.32
C GLU A 147 -9.81 8.18 -5.64
N LYS A 148 -9.02 9.24 -5.90
CA LYS A 148 -7.59 9.12 -6.26
C LYS A 148 -6.67 9.56 -5.12
N ALA A 149 -7.16 9.50 -3.89
CA ALA A 149 -6.32 9.65 -2.72
C ALA A 149 -5.57 8.34 -2.41
N GLU A 150 -4.36 8.50 -1.91
CA GLU A 150 -3.50 7.45 -1.39
C GLU A 150 -3.00 7.87 -0.01
N CYS A 151 -2.89 6.91 0.91
CA CYS A 151 -2.30 7.13 2.24
C CYS A 151 -1.17 6.13 2.45
N ILE A 152 -0.03 6.58 2.95
CA ILE A 152 1.02 5.74 3.52
C ILE A 152 1.03 5.99 5.01
N LEU A 153 0.62 4.99 5.78
CA LEU A 153 0.53 5.04 7.22
C LEU A 153 1.63 4.21 7.84
N THR A 154 2.47 4.83 8.66
CA THR A 154 3.38 4.06 9.52
C THR A 154 2.65 3.56 10.75
N PHE A 155 2.97 2.35 11.16
CA PHE A 155 2.30 1.69 12.25
C PHE A 155 3.27 0.85 13.08
N ALA A 156 3.49 1.23 14.31
CA ALA A 156 4.39 0.53 15.21
C ALA A 156 3.72 -0.75 15.78
N ILE A 157 3.54 -1.75 14.89
CA ILE A 157 2.78 -2.98 15.18
C ILE A 157 3.32 -3.75 16.38
N ASP A 158 4.64 -3.82 16.53
CA ASP A 158 5.27 -4.56 17.61
C ASP A 158 5.02 -3.93 18.96
N TRP A 159 4.92 -2.59 18.98
CA TRP A 159 4.55 -1.87 20.18
C TRP A 159 3.09 -2.14 20.55
N LEU A 160 2.20 -2.10 19.55
CA LEU A 160 0.79 -2.42 19.80
C LEU A 160 0.63 -3.84 20.35
N ILE A 161 1.21 -4.86 19.69
CA ILE A 161 1.13 -6.25 20.15
C ILE A 161 1.77 -6.42 21.55
N GLY A 162 2.90 -5.75 21.80
CA GLY A 162 3.59 -5.79 23.09
C GLY A 162 2.76 -5.22 24.23
N TYR A 163 2.08 -4.14 23.96
CA TYR A 163 1.41 -3.35 24.98
C TYR A 163 -0.11 -3.58 25.08
N ILE A 164 -0.75 -4.22 24.13
CA ILE A 164 -2.18 -4.50 24.20
C ILE A 164 -2.51 -5.30 25.47
N SER A 165 -3.38 -4.77 26.29
CA SER A 165 -3.81 -5.35 27.55
C SER A 165 -5.24 -4.91 27.89
N GLU A 166 -5.90 -5.58 28.83
CA GLU A 166 -7.22 -5.20 29.32
C GLU A 166 -7.20 -3.97 30.27
N ARG A 167 -6.03 -3.39 30.53
CA ARG A 167 -5.93 -2.27 31.48
C ARG A 167 -6.58 -1.00 30.93
N PRO A 168 -7.29 -0.22 31.80
CA PRO A 168 -8.00 1.00 31.37
C PRO A 168 -7.11 2.07 30.72
N GLU A 169 -5.83 2.11 31.08
CA GLU A 169 -4.84 3.04 30.51
C GLU A 169 -4.66 2.86 28.99
N TRP A 170 -5.02 1.69 28.49
CA TRP A 170 -5.00 1.30 27.10
C TRP A 170 -6.23 1.73 26.30
N ALA A 171 -7.35 1.99 26.99
CA ALA A 171 -8.62 2.33 26.37
C ALA A 171 -8.52 3.54 25.43
N ALA A 172 -7.72 4.55 25.78
CA ALA A 172 -7.56 5.76 24.95
C ALA A 172 -6.85 5.50 23.62
N GLY A 173 -5.81 4.64 23.61
CA GLY A 173 -5.09 4.26 22.39
C GLY A 173 -5.92 3.36 21.49
N VAL A 174 -6.62 2.41 22.07
CA VAL A 174 -7.50 1.46 21.37
C VAL A 174 -8.72 2.18 20.79
N THR A 175 -9.23 3.22 21.46
CA THR A 175 -10.34 4.01 20.94
C THR A 175 -10.00 4.73 19.62
N LYS A 176 -8.77 5.21 19.46
CA LYS A 176 -8.33 5.85 18.20
C LYS A 176 -8.25 4.84 17.06
N LEU A 177 -7.91 3.59 17.35
CA LEU A 177 -7.94 2.49 16.40
C LEU A 177 -9.34 1.94 16.15
N GLN A 178 -10.33 2.30 16.96
CA GLN A 178 -11.70 1.80 16.85
C GLN A 178 -11.83 0.27 16.97
N LEU A 179 -10.91 -0.39 17.69
CA LEU A 179 -11.02 -1.82 17.97
C LEU A 179 -12.23 -2.09 18.88
N SER A 180 -13.02 -3.06 18.51
CA SER A 180 -14.14 -3.52 19.34
C SER A 180 -13.64 -4.34 20.54
N PRO A 181 -14.40 -4.43 21.64
CA PRO A 181 -14.04 -5.31 22.77
C PRO A 181 -13.82 -6.76 22.37
N GLY A 182 -14.57 -7.25 21.36
CA GLY A 182 -14.40 -8.60 20.82
C GLY A 182 -13.05 -8.78 20.13
N GLN A 183 -12.64 -7.84 19.29
CA GLN A 183 -11.34 -7.87 18.62
C GLN A 183 -10.16 -7.75 19.63
N ILE A 184 -10.32 -6.92 20.66
CA ILE A 184 -9.32 -6.82 21.73
C ILE A 184 -9.17 -8.15 22.43
N LYS A 185 -10.28 -8.80 22.78
CA LYS A 185 -10.26 -10.12 23.42
C LYS A 185 -9.61 -11.16 22.52
N GLU A 186 -9.97 -11.22 21.24
CA GLU A 186 -9.38 -12.14 20.26
C GLU A 186 -7.87 -11.97 20.15
N ILE A 187 -7.39 -10.72 20.06
CA ILE A 187 -5.96 -10.41 20.02
C ILE A 187 -5.25 -10.84 21.33
N LEU A 188 -5.90 -10.63 22.47
CA LEU A 188 -5.36 -11.05 23.78
C LEU A 188 -5.30 -12.57 23.92
N ASP A 189 -6.34 -13.27 23.48
CA ASP A 189 -6.40 -14.74 23.48
C ASP A 189 -5.29 -15.32 22.59
N LEU A 190 -5.07 -14.78 21.40
CA LEU A 190 -3.98 -15.14 20.51
C LEU A 190 -2.61 -14.85 21.12
N LYS A 191 -2.44 -13.69 21.76
CA LYS A 191 -1.20 -13.33 22.46
C LYS A 191 -0.89 -14.29 23.60
N ASN A 192 -1.88 -14.62 24.41
CA ASN A 192 -1.73 -15.54 25.56
C ASN A 192 -1.46 -16.98 25.15
N ALA A 193 -2.07 -17.42 24.05
CA ALA A 193 -1.82 -18.72 23.45
C ALA A 193 -0.44 -18.85 22.79
N LYS A 194 0.40 -17.80 22.85
CA LYS A 194 1.64 -17.68 22.06
C LYS A 194 1.40 -17.97 20.57
N ALA A 195 0.16 -17.82 20.15
CA ALA A 195 -0.20 -17.93 18.75
C ALA A 195 0.57 -16.89 17.96
N THR A 196 0.68 -17.14 16.71
CA THR A 196 1.58 -16.43 15.84
C THR A 196 1.25 -14.97 15.79
N ARG A 197 2.26 -14.16 15.90
CA ARG A 197 2.24 -12.73 15.62
C ARG A 197 1.50 -12.40 14.31
N TYR A 198 1.54 -13.29 13.32
CA TYR A 198 0.89 -13.17 12.02
C TYR A 198 -0.63 -13.11 12.10
N ALA A 199 -1.26 -13.93 12.94
CA ALA A 199 -2.71 -13.88 13.13
C ALA A 199 -3.15 -12.52 13.64
N ILE A 200 -2.42 -11.96 14.61
CA ILE A 200 -2.69 -10.62 15.15
C ILE A 200 -2.48 -9.55 14.07
N GLN A 201 -1.42 -9.67 13.29
CA GLN A 201 -1.12 -8.75 12.20
C GLN A 201 -2.20 -8.76 11.14
N HIS A 202 -2.72 -9.94 10.78
CA HIS A 202 -3.82 -10.08 9.83
C HIS A 202 -5.10 -9.40 10.33
N ILE A 203 -5.50 -9.67 11.57
CA ILE A 203 -6.67 -9.03 12.20
C ILE A 203 -6.53 -7.50 12.17
N LEU A 204 -5.35 -6.97 12.48
CA LEU A 204 -5.11 -5.53 12.49
C LEU A 204 -5.10 -4.92 11.08
N LEU A 205 -4.55 -5.61 10.09
CA LEU A 205 -4.56 -5.13 8.70
C LEU A 205 -5.98 -5.07 8.15
N ASP A 206 -6.76 -6.12 8.35
CA ASP A 206 -8.18 -6.17 7.98
C ASP A 206 -8.97 -5.07 8.68
N HIS A 207 -8.70 -4.87 9.97
CA HIS A 207 -9.34 -3.83 10.74
C HIS A 207 -9.02 -2.43 10.18
N ILE A 208 -7.75 -2.15 9.87
CA ILE A 208 -7.33 -0.87 9.25
C ILE A 208 -8.05 -0.71 7.91
N GLN A 209 -8.04 -1.72 7.05
CA GLN A 209 -8.66 -1.67 5.74
C GLN A 209 -10.17 -1.38 5.84
N GLN A 210 -10.90 -2.12 6.65
CA GLN A 210 -12.35 -1.97 6.82
C GLN A 210 -12.71 -0.61 7.42
N ASN A 211 -11.98 -0.15 8.44
CA ASN A 211 -12.27 1.10 9.12
C ASN A 211 -11.83 2.36 8.36
N THR A 212 -10.92 2.23 7.42
CA THR A 212 -10.56 3.31 6.50
C THR A 212 -11.38 3.29 5.21
N ASN A 213 -12.11 2.22 4.93
CA ASN A 213 -12.81 1.99 3.67
C ASN A 213 -11.85 1.97 2.45
N ALA A 214 -10.60 1.56 2.67
CA ALA A 214 -9.63 1.38 1.59
C ALA A 214 -9.96 0.11 0.80
N GLN A 215 -10.01 0.20 -0.53
CA GLN A 215 -10.16 -0.98 -1.38
C GLN A 215 -8.89 -1.83 -1.39
N PHE A 216 -7.74 -1.17 -1.34
CA PHE A 216 -6.43 -1.81 -1.37
C PHE A 216 -5.62 -1.40 -0.16
N ALA A 217 -5.10 -2.41 0.55
CA ALA A 217 -4.18 -2.26 1.67
C ALA A 217 -2.94 -3.10 1.39
N THR A 218 -1.79 -2.44 1.26
CA THR A 218 -0.51 -3.10 0.95
C THR A 218 0.45 -2.87 2.10
N PRO A 219 0.61 -3.83 3.00
CA PRO A 219 1.54 -3.72 4.11
C PRO A 219 2.98 -3.92 3.61
N PHE A 220 3.89 -3.27 4.29
CA PHE A 220 5.30 -3.32 4.04
C PHE A 220 6.03 -3.26 5.37
N PHE A 221 6.93 -4.19 5.64
CA PHE A 221 7.63 -4.25 6.90
C PHE A 221 9.02 -3.65 6.77
N ILE A 222 9.33 -2.71 7.64
CA ILE A 222 10.69 -2.22 7.84
C ILE A 222 11.19 -2.79 9.16
N ARG A 223 12.27 -3.58 9.10
CA ARG A 223 12.94 -4.08 10.31
C ARG A 223 14.07 -3.14 10.70
N SER A 224 13.96 -2.54 11.88
CA SER A 224 15.10 -1.85 12.48
C SER A 224 16.15 -2.87 12.89
N GLN A 225 17.37 -2.75 12.39
CA GLN A 225 18.49 -3.61 12.76
C GLN A 225 18.86 -3.44 14.24
N GLU A 226 18.78 -2.22 14.77
CA GLU A 226 19.13 -1.89 16.15
C GLU A 226 18.03 -2.30 17.14
N ALA A 227 16.79 -1.97 16.86
CA ALA A 227 15.69 -2.18 17.80
C ALA A 227 15.08 -3.58 17.75
N LYS A 228 15.43 -4.42 16.75
CA LYS A 228 14.80 -5.73 16.47
C LYS A 228 13.28 -5.67 16.42
N LYS A 229 12.72 -4.51 16.04
CA LYS A 229 11.28 -4.23 15.99
C LYS A 229 10.88 -3.97 14.55
N ASN A 230 9.70 -4.43 14.19
CA ASN A 230 9.14 -4.17 12.87
C ASN A 230 8.22 -2.94 12.94
N LEU A 231 8.38 -2.10 11.95
CA LEU A 231 7.47 -1.02 11.64
C LEU A 231 6.69 -1.40 10.38
N TRP A 232 5.40 -1.19 10.38
CA TRP A 232 4.61 -1.27 9.17
C TRP A 232 4.56 0.05 8.45
N LEU A 233 4.78 0.01 7.15
CA LEU A 233 4.24 0.97 6.21
C LEU A 233 3.03 0.33 5.55
N VAL A 234 1.86 0.87 5.80
CA VAL A 234 0.62 0.41 5.17
C VAL A 234 0.22 1.42 4.12
N HIS A 235 0.33 1.03 2.85
CA HIS A 235 -0.22 1.83 1.76
C HIS A 235 -1.69 1.49 1.58
N LEU A 236 -2.54 2.50 1.67
CA LEU A 236 -3.98 2.41 1.51
C LEU A 236 -4.39 3.21 0.27
N SER A 237 -5.25 2.63 -0.57
CA SER A 237 -5.72 3.29 -1.78
C SER A 237 -7.08 2.79 -2.23
N GLN A 238 -7.73 3.56 -3.13
CA GLN A 238 -9.01 3.22 -3.75
C GLN A 238 -8.85 2.63 -5.15
N HIS A 239 -7.61 2.51 -5.66
CA HIS A 239 -7.40 2.13 -7.05
C HIS A 239 -6.30 1.09 -7.21
N ALA A 240 -6.59 -0.02 -7.90
CA ALA A 240 -5.64 -1.11 -8.16
C ALA A 240 -4.32 -0.66 -8.78
N LYS A 241 -4.33 0.40 -9.59
CA LYS A 241 -3.11 0.93 -10.20
C LYS A 241 -2.17 1.56 -9.16
N ALA A 242 -2.71 2.25 -8.15
CA ALA A 242 -1.93 2.77 -7.03
C ALA A 242 -1.27 1.64 -6.24
N ARG A 243 -2.05 0.60 -5.92
CA ARG A 243 -1.54 -0.63 -5.31
C ARG A 243 -0.41 -1.25 -6.12
N ASN A 244 -0.57 -1.39 -7.44
CA ASN A 244 0.44 -2.01 -8.29
C ASN A 244 1.73 -1.18 -8.33
N VAL A 245 1.65 0.15 -8.39
CA VAL A 245 2.82 1.04 -8.31
C VAL A 245 3.55 0.88 -6.97
N MET A 246 2.80 0.75 -5.85
CA MET A 246 3.39 0.53 -4.55
C MET A 246 4.12 -0.80 -4.48
N VAL A 247 3.52 -1.88 -4.98
CA VAL A 247 4.15 -3.21 -5.02
C VAL A 247 5.39 -3.21 -5.93
N ASP A 248 5.34 -2.55 -7.08
CA ASP A 248 6.53 -2.36 -7.94
C ASP A 248 7.66 -1.65 -7.16
N SER A 249 7.31 -0.66 -6.32
CA SER A 249 8.27 0.04 -5.46
C SER A 249 8.86 -0.89 -4.39
N HIS A 250 8.05 -1.75 -3.77
CA HIS A 250 8.53 -2.77 -2.82
C HIS A 250 9.57 -3.70 -3.46
N TRP A 251 9.28 -4.21 -4.66
CA TRP A 251 10.22 -5.05 -5.41
C TRP A 251 11.49 -4.30 -5.83
N ALA A 252 11.42 -2.99 -6.06
CA ALA A 252 12.59 -2.19 -6.43
C ALA A 252 13.52 -1.91 -5.24
N VAL A 253 12.98 -1.73 -4.04
CA VAL A 253 13.73 -1.34 -2.83
C VAL A 253 14.38 -2.55 -2.11
N LYS A 254 14.02 -3.77 -2.45
CA LYS A 254 14.54 -5.10 -2.01
C LYS A 254 15.18 -5.25 -0.62
N ASN A 255 16.07 -4.36 -0.21
CA ASN A 255 17.02 -4.59 0.88
C ASN A 255 16.50 -4.23 2.29
N HIS A 256 15.31 -3.63 2.40
CA HIS A 256 14.78 -3.14 3.67
C HIS A 256 13.37 -3.64 3.97
N SER A 257 12.85 -4.51 3.11
CA SER A 257 11.47 -4.95 3.14
C SER A 257 11.40 -6.42 3.45
N ILE A 258 10.62 -6.76 4.44
CA ILE A 258 10.40 -8.15 4.81
C ILE A 258 8.90 -8.37 4.86
N HIS A 259 8.39 -9.29 4.02
CA HIS A 259 7.11 -9.95 4.24
C HIS A 259 7.36 -11.29 4.93
N GLN A 260 6.33 -11.80 5.55
CA GLN A 260 6.38 -13.09 6.21
C GLN A 260 5.45 -14.05 5.48
N GLY A 261 5.96 -15.23 5.12
CA GLY A 261 5.19 -16.24 4.41
C GLY A 261 5.75 -16.58 3.03
N TYR A 262 5.03 -17.43 2.32
CA TYR A 262 5.50 -18.05 1.08
C TYR A 262 5.15 -17.31 -0.21
N GLY A 263 4.68 -16.10 -0.16
CA GLY A 263 4.46 -15.27 -1.35
C GLY A 263 3.29 -15.66 -2.27
N GLY A 264 2.46 -16.64 -1.90
CA GLY A 264 1.23 -16.99 -2.62
C GLY A 264 0.09 -16.01 -2.35
N LEU A 265 -1.17 -16.46 -2.50
CA LEU A 265 -2.37 -15.65 -2.19
C LEU A 265 -2.63 -15.48 -0.70
N GLU A 266 -1.87 -16.12 0.17
CA GLU A 266 -2.11 -16.13 1.62
C GLU A 266 -0.96 -15.49 2.40
N ILE A 267 -0.10 -14.69 1.75
CA ILE A 267 1.08 -14.10 2.42
C ILE A 267 0.70 -13.19 3.58
N ASN A 268 -0.45 -12.53 3.50
CA ASN A 268 -1.00 -11.69 4.56
C ASN A 268 -2.01 -12.45 5.44
N GLY A 269 -2.27 -13.73 5.11
CA GLY A 269 -3.22 -14.59 5.79
C GLY A 269 -2.54 -15.49 6.83
N PHE A 270 -3.33 -15.96 7.77
CA PHE A 270 -2.97 -16.99 8.72
C PHE A 270 -3.42 -18.34 8.19
N ASP A 271 -2.49 -19.22 7.86
CA ASP A 271 -2.79 -20.62 7.61
C ASP A 271 -2.31 -21.45 8.79
N PRO A 272 -3.23 -22.02 9.60
CA PRO A 272 -2.87 -22.80 10.78
C PRO A 272 -2.07 -24.08 10.47
N ARG A 273 -2.01 -24.49 9.19
CA ARG A 273 -1.19 -25.63 8.74
C ARG A 273 0.31 -25.33 8.70
N TYR A 274 0.68 -24.05 8.73
CA TYR A 274 2.08 -23.63 8.71
C TYR A 274 2.58 -23.34 10.11
N ASP A 275 3.70 -23.97 10.49
CA ASP A 275 4.40 -23.65 11.73
C ASP A 275 5.07 -22.28 11.61
N PRO A 276 4.67 -21.32 12.46
CA PRO A 276 5.21 -19.97 12.41
C PRO A 276 6.70 -19.90 12.73
N ALA A 277 7.22 -20.86 13.49
CA ALA A 277 8.65 -20.92 13.81
C ALA A 277 9.51 -21.23 12.58
N ASN A 278 8.90 -21.84 11.55
CA ASN A 278 9.55 -22.26 10.32
C ASN A 278 9.06 -21.47 9.09
N THR A 279 8.23 -20.45 9.26
CA THR A 279 7.77 -19.62 8.13
C THR A 279 8.90 -18.67 7.72
N PRO A 280 9.42 -18.76 6.49
CA PRO A 280 10.52 -17.92 6.05
C PRO A 280 10.11 -16.46 5.91
N ASP A 281 11.04 -15.57 6.16
CA ASP A 281 10.90 -14.17 5.77
C ASP A 281 10.92 -14.07 4.23
N PHE A 282 10.03 -13.26 3.64
CA PHE A 282 10.01 -12.99 2.21
C PHE A 282 10.67 -11.63 1.94
N MET A 283 11.85 -11.65 1.30
CA MET A 283 12.72 -10.48 1.14
C MET A 283 12.71 -9.88 -0.27
N PHE A 284 11.76 -10.24 -1.12
CA PHE A 284 11.65 -9.75 -2.49
C PHE A 284 12.90 -10.06 -3.37
N ALA A 285 13.63 -11.14 -3.07
CA ALA A 285 14.75 -11.59 -3.87
C ALA A 285 14.31 -12.46 -5.06
N GLU A 286 15.20 -12.70 -6.03
CA GLU A 286 14.84 -13.42 -7.25
C GLU A 286 14.44 -14.88 -7.00
N HIS A 287 15.10 -15.57 -6.05
CA HIS A 287 14.73 -16.94 -5.69
C HIS A 287 13.34 -17.02 -5.05
N GLU A 288 12.96 -16.01 -4.27
CA GLU A 288 11.62 -15.91 -3.65
C GLU A 288 10.55 -15.62 -4.69
N ARG A 289 10.92 -14.89 -5.75
CA ARG A 289 10.03 -14.68 -6.89
C ARG A 289 9.64 -16.00 -7.55
N GLN A 290 10.61 -16.90 -7.74
CA GLN A 290 10.34 -18.23 -8.32
C GLN A 290 9.44 -19.06 -7.40
N ILE A 291 9.71 -19.06 -6.09
CA ILE A 291 8.85 -19.71 -5.07
C ILE A 291 7.44 -19.14 -5.13
N MET A 292 7.32 -17.83 -5.18
CA MET A 292 6.03 -17.12 -5.30
C MET A 292 5.28 -17.56 -6.58
N HIS A 293 5.94 -17.61 -7.74
CA HIS A 293 5.31 -18.04 -8.99
C HIS A 293 4.76 -19.46 -8.88
N ASN A 294 5.54 -20.41 -8.35
CA ASN A 294 5.10 -21.79 -8.17
C ASN A 294 3.89 -21.89 -7.21
N ARG A 295 3.88 -21.09 -6.14
CA ARG A 295 2.75 -21.03 -5.22
C ARG A 295 1.51 -20.42 -5.88
N LEU A 296 1.67 -19.31 -6.59
CA LEU A 296 0.58 -18.65 -7.29
C LEU A 296 -0.08 -19.55 -8.34
N GLN A 297 0.68 -20.41 -9.04
CA GLN A 297 0.09 -21.40 -9.97
C GLN A 297 -0.94 -22.28 -9.24
N THR A 298 -0.54 -22.86 -8.12
CA THR A 298 -1.44 -23.70 -7.32
C THR A 298 -2.60 -22.91 -6.71
N ASP A 299 -2.31 -21.75 -6.13
CA ASP A 299 -3.31 -20.96 -5.40
C ASP A 299 -4.35 -20.32 -6.33
N ILE A 300 -3.93 -19.83 -7.51
CA ILE A 300 -4.82 -19.23 -8.50
C ILE A 300 -5.72 -20.32 -9.10
N ALA A 301 -5.18 -21.48 -9.47
CA ALA A 301 -5.97 -22.57 -10.00
C ALA A 301 -7.01 -23.04 -8.97
N ARG A 302 -6.60 -23.18 -7.70
CA ARG A 302 -7.50 -23.53 -6.58
C ARG A 302 -8.56 -22.45 -6.38
N ARG A 303 -8.19 -21.17 -6.30
CA ARG A 303 -9.12 -20.05 -6.11
C ARG A 303 -10.15 -19.97 -7.24
N LEU A 304 -9.74 -20.15 -8.49
CA LEU A 304 -10.65 -20.15 -9.62
C LEU A 304 -11.66 -21.32 -9.49
N ARG A 305 -11.18 -22.51 -9.16
CA ARG A 305 -12.03 -23.70 -9.01
C ARG A 305 -13.03 -23.56 -7.85
N ASP A 306 -12.56 -23.13 -6.69
CA ASP A 306 -13.34 -23.11 -5.46
C ASP A 306 -14.35 -21.96 -5.44
N THR A 307 -14.02 -20.83 -6.06
CA THR A 307 -14.88 -19.62 -6.03
C THR A 307 -15.79 -19.52 -7.24
N TYR A 308 -15.30 -19.88 -8.43
CA TYR A 308 -16.01 -19.66 -9.70
C TYR A 308 -16.37 -20.95 -10.43
N GLY A 309 -15.84 -22.11 -9.99
CA GLY A 309 -16.09 -23.39 -10.65
C GLY A 309 -15.61 -23.38 -12.10
N HIS A 310 -16.55 -23.56 -13.03
CA HIS A 310 -16.28 -23.48 -14.47
C HIS A 310 -16.82 -22.20 -15.13
N ASP A 311 -17.29 -21.25 -14.35
CA ASP A 311 -17.80 -20.00 -14.88
C ASP A 311 -16.65 -19.04 -15.22
N PRO A 312 -16.73 -18.34 -16.37
CA PRO A 312 -15.72 -17.37 -16.73
C PRO A 312 -15.80 -16.15 -15.80
N VAL A 313 -14.65 -15.76 -15.23
CA VAL A 313 -14.52 -14.54 -14.44
C VAL A 313 -13.72 -13.49 -15.21
N HIS A 314 -14.17 -12.25 -15.14
CA HIS A 314 -13.46 -11.12 -15.73
C HIS A 314 -12.09 -10.97 -15.06
N TYR A 315 -11.00 -10.97 -15.86
CA TYR A 315 -9.64 -10.99 -15.35
C TYR A 315 -9.33 -9.80 -14.42
N GLY A 316 -9.73 -8.58 -14.80
CA GLY A 316 -9.57 -7.41 -13.95
C GLY A 316 -10.30 -7.52 -12.61
N THR A 317 -11.48 -8.13 -12.58
CA THR A 317 -12.21 -8.41 -11.33
C THR A 317 -11.47 -9.42 -10.47
N PHE A 318 -10.97 -10.50 -11.08
CA PHE A 318 -10.16 -11.50 -10.37
C PHE A 318 -8.89 -10.91 -9.76
N ILE A 319 -8.13 -10.10 -10.54
CA ILE A 319 -6.92 -9.40 -10.05
C ILE A 319 -7.24 -8.52 -8.84
N ASN A 320 -8.34 -7.75 -8.91
CA ASN A 320 -8.73 -6.88 -7.80
C ASN A 320 -9.10 -7.68 -6.54
N ALA A 321 -9.74 -8.83 -6.72
CA ALA A 321 -10.12 -9.70 -5.60
C ALA A 321 -8.94 -10.28 -4.83
N ILE A 322 -7.84 -10.61 -5.53
CA ILE A 322 -6.64 -11.20 -4.91
C ILE A 322 -5.55 -10.18 -4.57
N ALA A 323 -5.72 -8.91 -4.93
CA ALA A 323 -4.67 -7.90 -4.85
C ALA A 323 -4.12 -7.68 -3.42
N ASN A 324 -4.97 -7.80 -2.40
CA ASN A 324 -4.57 -7.63 -1.00
C ASN A 324 -3.95 -8.89 -0.38
N GLU A 325 -4.02 -10.03 -1.08
CA GLU A 325 -3.61 -11.32 -0.56
C GLU A 325 -2.19 -11.72 -1.01
N THR A 326 -1.57 -10.97 -1.91
CA THR A 326 -0.28 -11.34 -2.49
C THR A 326 0.67 -10.16 -2.67
N PRO A 327 2.00 -10.35 -2.51
CA PRO A 327 3.01 -9.36 -2.84
C PRO A 327 3.36 -9.34 -4.34
N ALA A 328 2.67 -10.13 -5.16
CA ALA A 328 2.95 -10.23 -6.59
C ALA A 328 2.60 -8.94 -7.33
N ARG A 329 3.45 -8.57 -8.30
CA ARG A 329 3.16 -7.54 -9.28
C ARG A 329 2.13 -8.06 -10.28
N LEU A 330 1.42 -7.17 -10.95
CA LEU A 330 0.52 -7.56 -12.04
C LEU A 330 1.26 -8.39 -13.11
N SER A 331 2.50 -8.03 -13.43
CA SER A 331 3.31 -8.77 -14.39
C SER A 331 3.65 -10.20 -13.96
N ASP A 332 3.79 -10.44 -12.66
CA ASP A 332 4.03 -11.78 -12.12
C ASP A 332 2.76 -12.63 -12.24
N ILE A 333 1.61 -12.06 -11.94
CA ILE A 333 0.32 -12.74 -12.09
C ILE A 333 0.01 -13.01 -13.57
N ASP A 334 0.28 -12.05 -14.48
CA ASP A 334 0.12 -12.25 -15.93
C ASP A 334 0.97 -13.45 -16.42
N GLN A 335 2.20 -13.60 -15.91
CA GLN A 335 3.08 -14.73 -16.26
C GLN A 335 2.52 -16.06 -15.75
N VAL A 336 2.02 -16.08 -14.50
CA VAL A 336 1.41 -17.29 -13.93
C VAL A 336 0.16 -17.71 -14.71
N ILE A 337 -0.73 -16.76 -15.03
CA ILE A 337 -1.93 -17.02 -15.83
C ILE A 337 -1.55 -17.54 -17.22
N SER A 338 -0.51 -16.97 -17.83
CA SER A 338 -0.01 -17.44 -19.15
C SER A 338 0.54 -18.87 -19.07
N ALA A 339 1.25 -19.22 -17.99
CA ALA A 339 1.77 -20.57 -17.76
C ALA A 339 0.63 -21.59 -17.57
N LEU A 340 -0.33 -21.29 -16.69
CA LEU A 340 -1.51 -22.14 -16.48
C LEU A 340 -2.33 -22.35 -17.76
N ALA A 341 -2.40 -21.34 -18.64
CA ALA A 341 -3.06 -21.47 -19.93
C ALA A 341 -2.26 -22.33 -20.91
N ALA A 342 -0.91 -22.25 -20.90
CA ALA A 342 -0.04 -23.09 -21.69
C ALA A 342 -0.14 -24.58 -21.28
N GLU A 343 -0.30 -24.84 -19.99
CA GLU A 343 -0.50 -26.16 -19.40
C GLU A 343 -1.96 -26.66 -19.57
N ARG A 344 -2.83 -25.84 -20.16
CA ARG A 344 -4.25 -26.12 -20.36
C ARG A 344 -5.05 -26.34 -19.05
N GLU A 345 -4.57 -25.83 -17.95
CA GLU A 345 -5.34 -25.84 -16.70
C GLU A 345 -6.43 -24.79 -16.70
N ILE A 346 -6.19 -23.65 -17.37
CA ILE A 346 -7.16 -22.57 -17.54
C ILE A 346 -7.33 -22.20 -19.02
N GLN A 347 -8.45 -21.56 -19.34
CA GLN A 347 -8.70 -20.89 -20.60
C GLN A 347 -8.70 -19.38 -20.43
N ILE A 348 -8.13 -18.66 -21.42
CA ILE A 348 -8.25 -17.21 -21.55
C ILE A 348 -9.19 -16.92 -22.71
N ARG A 349 -10.26 -16.18 -22.48
CA ARG A 349 -11.21 -15.74 -23.49
C ARG A 349 -11.18 -14.22 -23.62
N ASN A 350 -11.25 -13.72 -24.83
CA ASN A 350 -11.36 -12.29 -25.05
C ASN A 350 -12.73 -11.76 -24.59
N HIS A 351 -12.93 -10.45 -24.62
CA HIS A 351 -14.16 -9.78 -24.21
C HIS A 351 -15.40 -10.25 -25.02
N ASN A 352 -15.21 -10.85 -26.22
CA ASN A 352 -16.28 -11.43 -27.02
C ASN A 352 -16.55 -12.92 -26.70
N GLY A 353 -15.88 -13.49 -25.70
CA GLY A 353 -16.04 -14.88 -25.30
C GLY A 353 -15.23 -15.90 -26.12
N ASN A 354 -14.47 -15.47 -27.12
CA ASN A 354 -13.66 -16.36 -27.95
C ASN A 354 -12.33 -16.69 -27.23
N GLU A 355 -11.91 -17.94 -27.32
CA GLU A 355 -10.63 -18.39 -26.80
C GLU A 355 -9.47 -17.65 -27.48
N LYS A 356 -8.50 -17.20 -26.67
CA LYS A 356 -7.33 -16.48 -27.18
C LYS A 356 -6.23 -17.45 -27.58
N ARG A 357 -5.66 -17.21 -28.76
CA ARG A 357 -4.45 -17.91 -29.23
C ARG A 357 -3.19 -17.40 -28.51
N VAL A 358 -3.14 -16.10 -28.21
CA VAL A 358 -2.05 -15.49 -27.44
C VAL A 358 -2.40 -15.60 -25.96
N LEU A 359 -1.59 -16.32 -25.21
CA LEU A 359 -1.84 -16.68 -23.81
C LEU A 359 -1.58 -15.54 -22.82
N LYS A 360 -1.23 -14.33 -23.26
CA LYS A 360 -1.07 -13.16 -22.40
C LYS A 360 -2.45 -12.55 -22.11
N PRO A 361 -2.88 -12.49 -20.84
CA PRO A 361 -4.16 -11.91 -20.47
C PRO A 361 -4.15 -10.38 -20.61
N ALA A 362 -5.30 -9.81 -20.94
CA ALA A 362 -5.60 -8.39 -20.83
C ALA A 362 -6.67 -8.21 -19.75
N LEU A 363 -6.70 -7.08 -19.06
CA LEU A 363 -7.65 -6.86 -17.96
C LEU A 363 -9.13 -6.99 -18.39
N SER A 364 -9.42 -6.79 -19.67
CA SER A 364 -10.76 -6.98 -20.27
C SER A 364 -11.10 -8.42 -20.64
N ASP A 365 -10.15 -9.34 -20.52
CA ASP A 365 -10.38 -10.76 -20.85
C ASP A 365 -11.11 -11.47 -19.70
N HIS A 366 -11.55 -12.70 -19.99
CA HIS A 366 -12.07 -13.63 -19.00
C HIS A 366 -11.14 -14.81 -18.86
N ILE A 367 -11.02 -15.31 -17.64
CA ILE A 367 -10.30 -16.53 -17.32
C ILE A 367 -11.24 -17.54 -16.69
N MET A 368 -11.01 -18.80 -16.90
CA MET A 368 -11.81 -19.90 -16.35
C MET A 368 -11.00 -21.18 -16.25
N ILE A 369 -11.37 -22.07 -15.33
CA ILE A 369 -10.80 -23.42 -15.26
C ILE A 369 -11.21 -24.20 -16.52
N ASN A 370 -10.25 -24.86 -17.13
CA ASN A 370 -10.51 -25.72 -18.26
C ASN A 370 -11.28 -26.98 -17.80
N ARG A 371 -12.28 -27.41 -18.57
CA ARG A 371 -12.94 -28.69 -18.32
C ARG A 371 -11.98 -29.80 -18.73
N GLN A 372 -11.53 -30.60 -17.77
CA GLN A 372 -10.82 -31.83 -18.08
C GLN A 372 -11.83 -32.89 -18.54
N ASP A 373 -12.04 -32.99 -19.85
CA ASP A 373 -12.96 -33.98 -20.43
C ASP A 373 -12.41 -35.41 -20.43
N ARG A 374 -11.11 -35.63 -20.10
CA ARG A 374 -10.49 -36.97 -20.06
C ARG A 374 -9.37 -37.04 -19.02
N PHE A 375 -9.47 -38.00 -18.11
CA PHE A 375 -8.34 -38.52 -17.35
C PHE A 375 -7.54 -39.44 -18.26
N SER A 376 -6.39 -39.02 -18.77
CA SER A 376 -5.45 -39.94 -19.38
C SER A 376 -4.48 -40.44 -18.30
N PHE A 377 -4.75 -41.62 -17.76
CA PHE A 377 -3.77 -42.36 -16.97
C PHE A 377 -2.67 -42.85 -17.90
N HIS A 378 -1.53 -42.21 -17.92
CA HIS A 378 -0.31 -42.81 -18.45
C HIS A 378 0.26 -43.67 -17.34
N MET A 379 -0.11 -44.98 -17.36
CA MET A 379 0.67 -46.01 -16.66
C MET A 379 2.00 -46.13 -17.40
N ARG A 380 3.08 -45.81 -16.73
CA ARG A 380 4.43 -46.24 -17.05
C ARG A 380 4.82 -47.31 -16.07
#